data_e9f438046e7ccc3bb6cbd4d5b390042f
#
_entry.id   e9f438046e7ccc3bb6cbd4d5b390042f
#
_cell.length_a   1.000
_cell.length_b   1.000
_cell.length_c   1.000
_cell.angle_alpha   90.00
_cell.angle_beta   90.00
_cell.angle_gamma   90.00
#
_symmetry.space_group_name_H-M   'P 1'
#
loop_
_entity.id
_entity.type
_entity.pdbx_description
1 polymer ?
#
loop_
_entity_poly.entity_id
_entity_poly.type
_entity_poly.pdbx_seq_one_letter_code
_entity_poly.pdbx_strand_id
1 'polypeptide(L)'
;MDEKQLSLLDDHEQADNGPVVCLGMTFKNDEERREYFRNELRKKLPELKKIEGFPIGDDEDIIALSDPPYYTACPNPWINDFIEEWEREKKEKYGRDENEEYHREPFAADVSEGKNDPIYNAHSYHTKVPYKAIMRYILHYTEPGDIVFDGFSGSGMTGVAGAFSGNSEIIKELGYEIDGNDILIDGTIVSKVGKRNVILNDLSPAATFISRNYNYFSSDIYEEGLNILDTVERKYRWMYETYHVVDGEAQRDIEGNMLKGVIRYVVWSDVY
;
A
#
# COMPACT_ATOMS: atom_id res chain seq x y z
N MET A 1 4.07 16.08 -0.72
CA MET A 1 4.56 15.17 0.34
C MET A 1 5.79 15.81 0.94
N ASP A 2 5.89 15.83 2.24
CA ASP A 2 7.05 16.40 2.94
C ASP A 2 8.23 15.40 2.83
N GLU A 3 9.48 15.88 2.76
CA GLU A 3 10.69 15.02 2.74
C GLU A 3 10.69 13.98 3.88
N LYS A 4 10.08 14.31 5.01
CA LYS A 4 9.87 13.38 6.12
C LYS A 4 8.98 12.17 5.78
N GLN A 5 7.98 12.33 4.89
CA GLN A 5 7.12 11.20 4.48
C GLN A 5 7.82 10.26 3.50
N LEU A 6 8.75 10.78 2.71
CA LEU A 6 9.60 9.96 1.84
C LEU A 6 10.58 9.09 2.63
N SER A 7 11.19 9.64 3.69
CA SER A 7 12.14 8.88 4.53
C SER A 7 11.49 7.70 5.30
N LEU A 8 10.16 7.72 5.47
CA LEU A 8 9.42 6.65 6.15
C LEU A 8 9.22 5.40 5.26
N LEU A 9 9.43 5.55 3.95
CA LEU A 9 9.30 4.49 2.96
C LEU A 9 10.68 3.90 2.56
N ASP A 10 11.76 4.52 3.01
CA ASP A 10 13.16 4.20 2.62
C ASP A 10 13.68 2.83 3.10
N ASP A 11 12.95 2.12 3.96
CA ASP A 11 13.35 0.76 4.38
C ASP A 11 13.22 -0.30 3.26
N HIS A 12 12.76 0.10 2.08
CA HIS A 12 12.64 -0.76 0.90
C HIS A 12 13.52 -0.33 -0.29
N GLU A 13 14.51 0.54 -0.07
CA GLU A 13 15.52 0.84 -1.09
C GLU A 13 16.43 -0.39 -1.33
N GLN A 14 15.97 -1.31 -2.19
CA GLN A 14 16.90 -2.05 -3.03
C GLN A 14 16.92 -1.35 -4.39
N ALA A 15 18.05 -0.73 -4.68
CA ALA A 15 18.30 -0.22 -6.02
C ALA A 15 18.03 -1.34 -7.03
N ASP A 16 17.30 -1.06 -8.10
CA ASP A 16 16.80 -2.01 -9.12
C ASP A 16 17.92 -2.79 -9.86
N ASN A 17 19.18 -2.57 -9.51
CA ASN A 17 20.38 -3.16 -10.13
C ASN A 17 21.20 -4.08 -9.20
N GLY A 18 20.74 -4.36 -7.98
CA GLY A 18 21.43 -5.22 -7.03
C GLY A 18 20.83 -6.64 -6.93
N PRO A 19 21.57 -7.61 -6.34
CA PRO A 19 21.05 -8.94 -6.07
C PRO A 19 19.83 -8.89 -5.14
N VAL A 20 18.74 -9.57 -5.52
CA VAL A 20 17.51 -9.69 -4.75
C VAL A 20 17.36 -11.11 -4.23
N VAL A 21 17.05 -11.23 -2.93
CA VAL A 21 16.71 -12.52 -2.32
C VAL A 21 15.19 -12.59 -2.15
N CYS A 22 14.58 -13.67 -2.62
CA CYS A 22 13.13 -13.88 -2.52
C CYS A 22 12.86 -15.39 -2.35
N LEU A 23 12.13 -15.75 -1.30
CA LEU A 23 11.79 -17.14 -0.94
C LEU A 23 13.02 -18.07 -0.99
N GLY A 24 14.14 -17.63 -0.36
CA GLY A 24 15.38 -18.36 -0.29
C GLY A 24 16.20 -18.44 -1.59
N MET A 25 15.73 -17.85 -2.69
CA MET A 25 16.44 -17.78 -3.97
C MET A 25 17.09 -16.41 -4.17
N THR A 26 18.30 -16.40 -4.75
CA THR A 26 19.02 -15.15 -5.07
C THR A 26 18.96 -14.90 -6.58
N PHE A 27 18.52 -13.72 -6.94
CA PHE A 27 18.44 -13.22 -8.32
C PHE A 27 19.45 -12.09 -8.51
N LYS A 28 19.91 -11.87 -9.73
CA LYS A 28 20.88 -10.79 -10.04
C LYS A 28 20.28 -9.41 -9.80
N ASN A 29 18.98 -9.27 -10.09
CA ASN A 29 18.19 -8.05 -9.91
C ASN A 29 16.70 -8.40 -9.82
N ASP A 30 15.88 -7.40 -9.58
CA ASP A 30 14.44 -7.56 -9.43
C ASP A 30 13.74 -7.97 -10.74
N GLU A 31 14.26 -7.57 -11.91
CA GLU A 31 13.70 -8.01 -13.19
C GLU A 31 13.88 -9.51 -13.41
N GLU A 32 15.05 -10.08 -13.08
CA GLU A 32 15.27 -11.54 -13.15
C GLU A 32 14.31 -12.29 -12.20
N ARG A 33 14.08 -11.74 -10.98
CA ARG A 33 13.07 -12.27 -10.06
C ARG A 33 11.68 -12.27 -10.68
N ARG A 34 11.27 -11.13 -11.25
CA ARG A 34 9.94 -10.96 -11.89
C ARG A 34 9.74 -11.92 -13.04
N GLU A 35 10.73 -12.02 -13.92
CA GLU A 35 10.66 -12.94 -15.08
C GLU A 35 10.54 -14.41 -14.61
N TYR A 36 11.35 -14.81 -13.64
CA TYR A 36 11.31 -16.15 -13.08
C TYR A 36 9.92 -16.47 -12.51
N PHE A 37 9.40 -15.65 -11.62
CA PHE A 37 8.14 -15.91 -10.98
C PHE A 37 6.92 -15.75 -11.91
N ARG A 38 6.98 -14.88 -12.91
CA ARG A 38 5.96 -14.83 -13.99
C ARG A 38 5.92 -16.13 -14.77
N ASN A 39 7.06 -16.70 -15.10
CA ASN A 39 7.14 -17.99 -15.78
C ASN A 39 6.62 -19.13 -14.89
N GLU A 40 6.91 -19.11 -13.59
CA GLU A 40 6.36 -20.08 -12.64
C GLU A 40 4.84 -19.92 -12.47
N LEU A 41 4.33 -18.69 -12.39
CA LEU A 41 2.88 -18.44 -12.34
C LEU A 41 2.18 -19.02 -13.59
N ARG A 42 2.75 -18.79 -14.77
CA ARG A 42 2.24 -19.31 -16.05
C ARG A 42 2.10 -20.84 -16.02
N LYS A 43 3.04 -21.54 -15.42
CA LYS A 43 2.97 -23.00 -15.24
C LYS A 43 1.90 -23.45 -14.24
N LYS A 44 1.63 -22.63 -13.22
CA LYS A 44 0.66 -22.93 -12.15
C LYS A 44 -0.78 -22.57 -12.53
N LEU A 45 -1.00 -21.63 -13.47
CA LEU A 45 -2.33 -21.15 -13.88
C LEU A 45 -3.33 -22.26 -14.23
N PRO A 46 -2.97 -23.34 -14.96
CA PRO A 46 -3.93 -24.42 -15.28
C PRO A 46 -4.53 -25.10 -14.03
N GLU A 47 -3.77 -25.18 -12.93
CA GLU A 47 -4.26 -25.75 -11.67
C GLU A 47 -5.04 -24.69 -10.87
N LEU A 48 -4.54 -23.46 -10.82
CA LEU A 48 -5.20 -22.37 -10.11
C LEU A 48 -6.59 -22.06 -10.67
N LYS A 49 -6.78 -22.19 -11.96
CA LYS A 49 -8.09 -22.02 -12.64
C LYS A 49 -9.17 -23.00 -12.17
N LYS A 50 -8.80 -24.09 -11.49
CA LYS A 50 -9.76 -25.03 -10.90
C LYS A 50 -10.34 -24.55 -9.57
N ILE A 51 -9.77 -23.50 -8.98
CA ILE A 51 -10.24 -22.92 -7.73
C ILE A 51 -11.53 -22.15 -8.01
N GLU A 52 -12.56 -22.41 -7.21
CA GLU A 52 -13.82 -21.68 -7.29
C GLU A 52 -13.58 -20.17 -7.07
N GLY A 53 -14.18 -19.33 -7.93
CA GLY A 53 -14.01 -17.88 -7.86
C GLY A 53 -12.73 -17.37 -8.55
N PHE A 54 -12.01 -18.22 -9.29
CA PHE A 54 -10.87 -17.75 -10.08
C PHE A 54 -11.30 -16.62 -11.05
N PRO A 55 -10.54 -15.53 -11.16
CA PRO A 55 -10.90 -14.37 -11.98
C PRO A 55 -11.05 -14.74 -13.47
N ILE A 56 -12.02 -14.12 -14.13
CA ILE A 56 -12.24 -14.27 -15.57
C ILE A 56 -11.29 -13.33 -16.30
N GLY A 57 -10.46 -13.86 -17.20
CA GLY A 57 -9.51 -13.09 -17.99
C GLY A 57 -8.56 -14.00 -18.76
N ASP A 58 -7.83 -13.41 -19.69
CA ASP A 58 -6.75 -14.10 -20.41
C ASP A 58 -5.53 -14.29 -19.49
N ASP A 59 -4.81 -15.40 -19.67
CA ASP A 59 -3.66 -15.75 -18.84
C ASP A 59 -2.58 -14.66 -18.84
N GLU A 60 -2.32 -14.10 -20.01
CA GLU A 60 -1.29 -13.07 -20.15
C GLU A 60 -1.72 -11.74 -19.50
N ASP A 61 -3.02 -11.43 -19.46
CA ASP A 61 -3.53 -10.25 -18.74
C ASP A 61 -3.37 -10.44 -17.22
N ILE A 62 -3.68 -11.63 -16.71
CA ILE A 62 -3.49 -11.97 -15.30
C ILE A 62 -2.01 -11.85 -14.91
N ILE A 63 -1.10 -12.38 -15.76
CA ILE A 63 0.34 -12.32 -15.54
C ILE A 63 0.86 -10.89 -15.61
N ALA A 64 0.41 -10.10 -16.60
CA ALA A 64 0.82 -8.71 -16.79
C ALA A 64 0.42 -7.81 -15.61
N LEU A 65 -0.76 -8.07 -15.01
CA LEU A 65 -1.22 -7.37 -13.82
C LEU A 65 -0.53 -7.83 -12.53
N SER A 66 0.19 -8.96 -12.57
CA SER A 66 0.82 -9.54 -11.39
C SER A 66 2.28 -9.12 -11.24
N ASP A 67 2.74 -9.05 -10.00
CA ASP A 67 4.16 -8.94 -9.60
C ASP A 67 4.51 -10.09 -8.64
N PRO A 68 4.55 -11.34 -9.18
CA PRO A 68 4.76 -12.50 -8.33
C PRO A 68 6.21 -12.59 -7.82
N PRO A 69 6.43 -13.19 -6.62
CA PRO A 69 5.46 -13.90 -5.80
C PRO A 69 4.68 -13.00 -4.84
N TYR A 70 4.99 -11.70 -4.76
CA TYR A 70 4.42 -10.78 -3.76
C TYR A 70 2.97 -10.42 -4.03
N TYR A 71 2.60 -10.27 -5.29
CA TYR A 71 1.25 -9.92 -5.71
C TYR A 71 0.84 -10.72 -6.95
N THR A 72 -0.37 -11.27 -6.92
CA THR A 72 -0.97 -11.93 -8.08
C THR A 72 -2.41 -11.47 -8.27
N ALA A 73 -2.80 -11.22 -9.52
CA ALA A 73 -4.18 -10.91 -9.90
C ALA A 73 -5.08 -12.17 -9.94
N CYS A 74 -4.69 -13.23 -9.23
CA CYS A 74 -5.40 -14.48 -9.03
C CYS A 74 -4.99 -15.06 -7.67
N PRO A 75 -5.55 -16.18 -7.19
CA PRO A 75 -5.07 -16.82 -5.97
C PRO A 75 -3.56 -17.03 -5.98
N ASN A 76 -2.87 -16.50 -4.96
CA ASN A 76 -1.41 -16.51 -4.90
C ASN A 76 -0.88 -17.88 -4.44
N PRO A 77 -0.13 -18.61 -5.28
CA PRO A 77 0.35 -19.95 -4.96
C PRO A 77 1.56 -19.98 -4.01
N TRP A 78 2.11 -18.83 -3.61
CA TRP A 78 3.30 -18.72 -2.74
C TRP A 78 2.99 -18.25 -1.32
N ILE A 79 1.71 -18.10 -0.95
CA ILE A 79 1.34 -17.61 0.38
C ILE A 79 1.91 -18.50 1.48
N ASN A 80 1.87 -19.82 1.32
CA ASN A 80 2.41 -20.73 2.32
C ASN A 80 3.93 -20.63 2.47
N ASP A 81 4.65 -20.41 1.35
CA ASP A 81 6.10 -20.22 1.38
C ASP A 81 6.46 -18.96 2.19
N PHE A 82 5.70 -17.86 2.04
CA PHE A 82 5.87 -16.66 2.86
C PHE A 82 5.52 -16.89 4.33
N ILE A 83 4.44 -17.61 4.62
CA ILE A 83 4.09 -17.92 6.02
C ILE A 83 5.20 -18.70 6.70
N GLU A 84 5.77 -19.70 6.04
CA GLU A 84 6.89 -20.49 6.57
C GLU A 84 8.13 -19.61 6.81
N GLU A 85 8.45 -18.71 5.88
CA GLU A 85 9.57 -17.77 6.04
C GLU A 85 9.33 -16.81 7.21
N TRP A 86 8.13 -16.22 7.33
CA TRP A 86 7.79 -15.29 8.40
C TRP A 86 7.71 -15.95 9.78
N GLU A 87 7.24 -17.18 9.89
CA GLU A 87 7.26 -17.93 11.15
C GLU A 87 8.70 -18.27 11.57
N ARG A 88 9.59 -18.53 10.63
CA ARG A 88 11.01 -18.68 10.92
C ARG A 88 11.64 -17.38 11.40
N GLU A 89 11.40 -16.26 10.69
CA GLU A 89 11.87 -14.94 11.10
C GLU A 89 11.34 -14.53 12.48
N LYS A 90 10.08 -14.84 12.78
CA LYS A 90 9.45 -14.57 14.05
C LYS A 90 10.23 -15.18 15.22
N LYS A 91 10.74 -16.41 15.05
CA LYS A 91 11.61 -17.07 16.02
C LYS A 91 13.00 -16.45 16.08
N GLU A 92 13.65 -16.32 14.93
CA GLU A 92 15.05 -15.92 14.83
C GLU A 92 15.26 -14.45 15.19
N LYS A 93 14.40 -13.57 14.67
CA LYS A 93 14.52 -12.11 14.78
C LYS A 93 13.86 -11.55 16.05
N TYR A 94 12.71 -12.09 16.43
CA TYR A 94 11.93 -11.58 17.56
C TYR A 94 11.96 -12.50 18.79
N GLY A 95 12.59 -13.67 18.71
CA GLY A 95 12.73 -14.60 19.83
C GLY A 95 11.40 -15.16 20.35
N ARG A 96 10.36 -15.21 19.49
CA ARG A 96 9.01 -15.66 19.85
C ARG A 96 8.96 -17.17 20.03
N ASP A 97 8.22 -17.62 21.04
CA ASP A 97 7.98 -19.02 21.31
C ASP A 97 6.69 -19.50 20.62
N GLU A 98 6.73 -20.65 19.96
CA GLU A 98 5.55 -21.29 19.35
C GLU A 98 4.47 -21.69 20.38
N ASN A 99 4.89 -21.88 21.62
CA ASN A 99 3.99 -22.29 22.72
C ASN A 99 3.50 -21.08 23.55
N GLU A 100 3.77 -19.85 23.11
CA GLU A 100 3.32 -18.65 23.78
C GLU A 100 1.79 -18.62 23.87
N GLU A 101 1.25 -18.55 25.09
CA GLU A 101 -0.18 -18.47 25.30
C GLU A 101 -0.69 -17.09 24.89
N TYR A 102 -1.58 -17.05 23.91
CA TYR A 102 -2.18 -15.80 23.43
C TYR A 102 -3.37 -15.39 24.33
N HIS A 103 -3.26 -14.24 24.96
CA HIS A 103 -4.36 -13.62 25.68
C HIS A 103 -4.36 -12.11 25.45
N ARG A 104 -5.48 -11.57 24.99
CA ARG A 104 -5.72 -10.12 24.85
C ARG A 104 -7.14 -9.79 25.27
N GLU A 105 -7.29 -8.72 26.04
CA GLU A 105 -8.60 -8.20 26.41
C GLU A 105 -9.31 -7.57 25.19
N PRO A 106 -10.64 -7.55 25.16
CA PRO A 106 -11.41 -6.85 24.14
C PRO A 106 -11.01 -5.38 24.03
N PHE A 107 -10.83 -4.88 22.82
CA PHE A 107 -10.40 -3.52 22.54
C PHE A 107 -11.35 -2.83 21.56
N ALA A 108 -11.65 -1.56 21.80
CA ALA A 108 -12.41 -0.72 20.89
C ALA A 108 -11.78 0.68 20.82
N ALA A 109 -11.66 1.20 19.60
CA ALA A 109 -11.16 2.54 19.32
C ALA A 109 -11.99 3.22 18.23
N ASP A 110 -11.87 4.56 18.11
CA ASP A 110 -12.52 5.31 17.05
C ASP A 110 -11.92 4.94 15.69
N VAL A 111 -12.78 4.48 14.78
CA VAL A 111 -12.40 4.10 13.40
C VAL A 111 -12.30 5.29 12.44
N SER A 112 -12.51 6.50 12.91
CA SER A 112 -12.41 7.73 12.11
C SER A 112 -11.04 8.40 12.20
N GLU A 113 -10.16 7.96 13.10
CA GLU A 113 -8.83 8.53 13.28
C GLU A 113 -7.98 8.41 12.02
N GLY A 114 -7.41 9.52 11.57
CA GLY A 114 -6.58 9.57 10.37
C GLY A 114 -7.33 9.83 9.05
N LYS A 115 -8.62 10.16 9.08
CA LYS A 115 -9.36 10.53 7.85
C LYS A 115 -8.80 11.74 7.11
N ASN A 116 -8.03 12.60 7.77
CA ASN A 116 -7.36 13.74 7.17
C ASN A 116 -5.93 13.43 6.69
N ASP A 117 -5.47 12.20 6.90
CA ASP A 117 -4.12 11.79 6.52
C ASP A 117 -3.96 11.74 4.99
N PRO A 118 -2.84 12.25 4.43
CA PRO A 118 -2.59 12.23 2.99
C PRO A 118 -2.61 10.83 2.38
N ILE A 119 -2.09 9.81 3.07
CA ILE A 119 -2.11 8.42 2.59
C ILE A 119 -3.55 7.93 2.50
N TYR A 120 -4.38 8.21 3.51
CA TYR A 120 -5.80 7.87 3.45
C TYR A 120 -6.50 8.57 2.29
N ASN A 121 -6.17 9.83 2.00
CA ASN A 121 -6.82 10.65 0.98
C ASN A 121 -6.24 10.48 -0.43
N ALA A 122 -5.14 9.71 -0.60
CA ALA A 122 -4.49 9.53 -1.90
C ALA A 122 -5.39 8.87 -2.95
N HIS A 123 -6.32 8.01 -2.53
CA HIS A 123 -7.29 7.36 -3.40
C HIS A 123 -8.65 7.23 -2.70
N SER A 124 -9.75 7.53 -3.41
CA SER A 124 -11.10 7.28 -2.89
C SER A 124 -11.44 5.80 -3.03
N TYR A 125 -11.91 5.16 -1.96
CA TYR A 125 -12.42 3.80 -1.98
C TYR A 125 -13.59 3.67 -1.00
N HIS A 126 -14.66 3.04 -1.43
CA HIS A 126 -15.86 2.89 -0.60
C HIS A 126 -15.54 2.02 0.62
N THR A 127 -16.03 2.40 1.79
CA THR A 127 -15.84 1.68 3.06
C THR A 127 -14.39 1.63 3.60
N LYS A 128 -13.45 2.37 3.01
CA LYS A 128 -12.07 2.42 3.49
C LYS A 128 -11.97 2.95 4.92
N VAL A 129 -11.24 2.22 5.78
CA VAL A 129 -10.90 2.65 7.15
C VAL A 129 -9.48 3.23 7.15
N PRO A 130 -9.21 4.35 7.85
CA PRO A 130 -7.87 4.91 7.94
C PRO A 130 -6.87 3.95 8.60
N TYR A 131 -5.67 3.86 8.04
CA TYR A 131 -4.62 2.98 8.58
C TYR A 131 -4.27 3.29 10.04
N LYS A 132 -4.33 4.57 10.47
CA LYS A 132 -4.09 4.97 11.87
C LYS A 132 -5.07 4.31 12.84
N ALA A 133 -6.35 4.27 12.47
CA ALA A 133 -7.36 3.58 13.25
C ALA A 133 -7.09 2.06 13.30
N ILE A 134 -6.72 1.45 12.17
CA ILE A 134 -6.38 0.02 12.09
C ILE A 134 -5.14 -0.29 12.92
N MET A 135 -4.13 0.60 12.93
CA MET A 135 -2.90 0.42 13.73
C MET A 135 -3.19 0.20 15.21
N ARG A 136 -4.18 0.89 15.79
CA ARG A 136 -4.55 0.70 17.20
C ARG A 136 -4.95 -0.74 17.49
N TYR A 137 -5.71 -1.36 16.60
CA TYR A 137 -6.11 -2.77 16.72
C TYR A 137 -4.93 -3.71 16.50
N ILE A 138 -4.10 -3.44 15.49
CA ILE A 138 -2.90 -4.24 15.23
C ILE A 138 -1.93 -4.20 16.42
N LEU A 139 -1.65 -3.02 16.95
CA LEU A 139 -0.77 -2.86 18.12
C LEU A 139 -1.33 -3.56 19.36
N HIS A 140 -2.66 -3.55 19.56
CA HIS A 140 -3.28 -4.19 20.69
C HIS A 140 -3.28 -5.72 20.59
N TYR A 141 -3.63 -6.26 19.42
CA TYR A 141 -3.84 -7.70 19.26
C TYR A 141 -2.62 -8.48 18.78
N THR A 142 -1.55 -7.83 18.36
CA THR A 142 -0.39 -8.49 17.77
C THR A 142 0.93 -8.01 18.33
N GLU A 143 1.96 -8.84 18.17
CA GLU A 143 3.34 -8.52 18.47
C GLU A 143 4.17 -8.42 17.16
N PRO A 144 5.40 -7.84 17.18
CA PRO A 144 6.28 -7.82 16.02
C PRO A 144 6.49 -9.21 15.38
N GLY A 145 6.39 -9.26 14.06
CA GLY A 145 6.51 -10.50 13.29
C GLY A 145 5.24 -11.33 13.17
N ASP A 146 4.18 -11.01 13.91
CA ASP A 146 2.89 -11.68 13.75
C ASP A 146 2.31 -11.47 12.36
N ILE A 147 1.48 -12.41 11.92
CA ILE A 147 0.82 -12.40 10.63
C ILE A 147 -0.63 -11.91 10.81
N VAL A 148 -0.97 -10.84 10.12
CA VAL A 148 -2.33 -10.29 10.05
C VAL A 148 -2.95 -10.67 8.72
N PHE A 149 -4.15 -11.24 8.74
CA PHE A 149 -4.90 -11.58 7.53
C PHE A 149 -6.10 -10.64 7.37
N ASP A 150 -6.19 -10.01 6.20
CA ASP A 150 -7.36 -9.22 5.80
C ASP A 150 -7.95 -9.79 4.51
N GLY A 151 -9.07 -10.50 4.65
CA GLY A 151 -9.75 -11.21 3.56
C GLY A 151 -10.56 -10.30 2.62
N PHE A 152 -10.79 -9.03 3.00
CA PHE A 152 -11.57 -8.03 2.26
C PHE A 152 -10.88 -6.67 2.29
N SER A 153 -9.61 -6.66 1.90
CA SER A 153 -8.67 -5.58 2.17
C SER A 153 -8.99 -4.24 1.47
N GLY A 154 -9.88 -4.26 0.47
CA GLY A 154 -10.20 -3.07 -0.29
C GLY A 154 -8.95 -2.40 -0.85
N SER A 155 -8.67 -1.17 -0.41
CA SER A 155 -7.45 -0.43 -0.81
C SER A 155 -6.20 -0.79 -0.01
N GLY A 156 -6.23 -1.78 0.90
CA GLY A 156 -5.04 -2.30 1.58
C GLY A 156 -4.53 -1.47 2.75
N MET A 157 -5.39 -0.69 3.41
CA MET A 157 -4.99 0.12 4.57
C MET A 157 -4.48 -0.72 5.75
N THR A 158 -4.90 -1.99 5.85
CA THR A 158 -4.39 -2.94 6.85
C THR A 158 -2.90 -3.24 6.64
N GLY A 159 -2.46 -3.35 5.38
CA GLY A 159 -1.05 -3.52 5.06
C GLY A 159 -0.20 -2.31 5.46
N VAL A 160 -0.68 -1.10 5.13
CA VAL A 160 -0.04 0.16 5.56
C VAL A 160 0.05 0.22 7.08
N ALA A 161 -1.01 -0.16 7.80
CA ALA A 161 -1.03 -0.19 9.26
C ALA A 161 -0.02 -1.19 9.84
N GLY A 162 0.08 -2.39 9.26
CA GLY A 162 1.06 -3.41 9.67
C GLY A 162 2.51 -2.97 9.46
N ALA A 163 2.81 -2.34 8.33
CA ALA A 163 4.13 -1.78 8.04
C ALA A 163 4.48 -0.65 9.02
N PHE A 164 3.57 0.31 9.22
CA PHE A 164 3.80 1.46 10.12
C PHE A 164 3.77 1.13 11.60
N SER A 165 3.35 -0.06 11.99
CA SER A 165 3.53 -0.55 13.36
C SER A 165 5.03 -0.70 13.76
N GLY A 166 5.95 -0.62 12.79
CA GLY A 166 7.39 -0.50 13.03
C GLY A 166 7.92 0.93 13.05
N ASN A 167 7.06 1.94 12.86
CA ASN A 167 7.48 3.34 12.78
C ASN A 167 7.19 4.10 14.07
N SER A 168 8.24 4.43 14.80
CA SER A 168 8.15 5.10 16.11
C SER A 168 7.54 6.50 16.03
N GLU A 169 7.71 7.24 14.94
CA GLU A 169 7.14 8.58 14.82
C GLU A 169 5.62 8.52 14.66
N ILE A 170 5.12 7.64 13.78
CA ILE A 170 3.68 7.44 13.59
C ILE A 170 3.01 6.88 14.85
N ILE A 171 3.70 5.99 15.57
CA ILE A 171 3.19 5.47 16.85
C ILE A 171 3.04 6.61 17.86
N LYS A 172 4.01 7.53 17.95
CA LYS A 172 3.92 8.71 18.82
C LYS A 172 2.82 9.68 18.39
N GLU A 173 2.58 9.85 17.09
CA GLU A 173 1.45 10.64 16.58
C GLU A 173 0.09 10.09 17.03
N LEU A 174 -0.02 8.79 17.28
CA LEU A 174 -1.19 8.16 17.85
C LEU A 174 -1.34 8.39 19.38
N GLY A 175 -0.42 9.12 20.00
CA GLY A 175 -0.44 9.42 21.42
C GLY A 175 0.19 8.36 22.31
N TYR A 176 0.91 7.39 21.74
CA TYR A 176 1.68 6.42 22.52
C TYR A 176 3.05 6.99 22.94
N GLU A 177 3.55 6.53 24.08
CA GLU A 177 4.93 6.74 24.50
C GLU A 177 5.78 5.54 24.05
N ILE A 178 7.09 5.77 23.83
CA ILE A 178 8.03 4.71 23.43
C ILE A 178 9.24 4.76 24.36
N ASP A 179 9.56 3.61 24.96
CA ASP A 179 10.80 3.39 25.72
C ASP A 179 11.55 2.17 25.14
N GLY A 180 12.67 2.44 24.48
CA GLY A 180 13.36 1.44 23.67
C GLY A 180 12.45 0.89 22.55
N ASN A 181 12.07 -0.39 22.66
CA ASN A 181 11.13 -1.04 21.73
C ASN A 181 9.71 -1.17 22.35
N ASP A 182 9.52 -0.79 23.58
CA ASP A 182 8.23 -0.91 24.23
C ASP A 182 7.33 0.29 23.93
N ILE A 183 6.06 0.03 23.66
CA ILE A 183 5.00 1.01 23.43
C ILE A 183 4.17 1.09 24.71
N LEU A 184 4.00 2.32 25.25
CA LEU A 184 3.34 2.53 26.53
C LEU A 184 2.13 3.46 26.41
N ILE A 185 1.16 3.25 27.30
CA ILE A 185 0.08 4.17 27.64
C ILE A 185 0.12 4.37 29.15
N ASP A 186 0.22 5.61 29.58
CA ASP A 186 0.26 5.97 31.01
C ASP A 186 1.28 5.13 31.81
N GLY A 187 2.47 4.92 31.21
CA GLY A 187 3.54 4.13 31.81
C GLY A 187 3.36 2.62 31.79
N THR A 188 2.26 2.11 31.21
CA THR A 188 1.99 0.67 31.10
C THR A 188 2.36 0.19 29.69
N ILE A 189 3.18 -0.87 29.58
CA ILE A 189 3.54 -1.48 28.30
C ILE A 189 2.29 -2.14 27.71
N VAL A 190 1.94 -1.75 26.48
CA VAL A 190 0.76 -2.25 25.77
C VAL A 190 1.11 -3.01 24.50
N SER A 191 2.31 -2.79 23.92
CA SER A 191 2.79 -3.43 22.69
C SER A 191 4.29 -3.20 22.52
N LYS A 192 4.83 -3.64 21.38
CA LYS A 192 6.21 -3.38 20.96
C LYS A 192 6.29 -2.81 19.54
N VAL A 193 7.28 -1.95 19.33
CA VAL A 193 7.61 -1.41 18.00
C VAL A 193 8.15 -2.52 17.11
N GLY A 194 7.57 -2.68 15.93
CA GLY A 194 8.01 -3.64 14.94
C GLY A 194 6.98 -3.87 13.85
N LYS A 195 7.42 -4.18 12.66
CA LYS A 195 6.52 -4.49 11.53
C LYS A 195 5.73 -5.78 11.83
N ARG A 196 4.49 -5.82 11.34
CA ARG A 196 3.67 -7.03 11.25
C ARG A 196 3.60 -7.43 9.79
N ASN A 197 3.64 -8.73 9.53
CA ASN A 197 3.44 -9.26 8.19
C ASN A 197 1.94 -9.27 7.89
N VAL A 198 1.55 -8.87 6.67
CA VAL A 198 0.13 -8.76 6.34
C VAL A 198 -0.18 -9.50 5.06
N ILE A 199 -1.18 -10.37 5.11
CA ILE A 199 -1.75 -11.03 3.94
C ILE A 199 -3.03 -10.27 3.59
N LEU A 200 -3.04 -9.67 2.40
CA LEU A 200 -4.16 -8.90 1.88
C LEU A 200 -4.84 -9.68 0.76
N ASN A 201 -6.14 -9.84 0.86
CA ASN A 201 -6.95 -10.48 -0.18
C ASN A 201 -8.18 -9.63 -0.47
N ASP A 202 -8.64 -9.65 -1.72
CA ASP A 202 -9.93 -9.10 -2.12
C ASP A 202 -10.43 -9.83 -3.35
N LEU A 203 -11.75 -9.90 -3.52
CA LEU A 203 -12.38 -10.50 -4.70
C LEU A 203 -12.27 -9.60 -5.94
N SER A 204 -12.10 -8.30 -5.74
CA SER A 204 -11.97 -7.32 -6.83
C SER A 204 -10.52 -7.20 -7.30
N PRO A 205 -10.19 -7.51 -8.55
CA PRO A 205 -8.85 -7.27 -9.12
C PRO A 205 -8.44 -5.79 -9.03
N ALA A 206 -9.40 -4.86 -9.14
CA ALA A 206 -9.12 -3.43 -8.96
C ALA A 206 -8.71 -3.11 -7.53
N ALA A 207 -9.38 -3.70 -6.53
CA ALA A 207 -9.02 -3.54 -5.13
C ALA A 207 -7.61 -4.07 -4.83
N THR A 208 -7.31 -5.28 -5.28
CA THR A 208 -5.98 -5.88 -5.06
C THR A 208 -4.87 -5.11 -5.76
N PHE A 209 -5.13 -4.55 -6.95
CA PHE A 209 -4.20 -3.68 -7.65
C PHE A 209 -3.94 -2.36 -6.89
N ILE A 210 -5.00 -1.72 -6.39
CA ILE A 210 -4.88 -0.51 -5.56
C ILE A 210 -4.12 -0.84 -4.28
N SER A 211 -4.49 -1.92 -3.60
CA SER A 211 -3.86 -2.40 -2.38
C SER A 211 -2.36 -2.65 -2.58
N ARG A 212 -1.98 -3.30 -3.69
CA ARG A 212 -0.57 -3.51 -4.04
C ARG A 212 0.19 -2.19 -4.12
N ASN A 213 -0.37 -1.18 -4.81
CA ASN A 213 0.29 0.11 -5.00
C ASN A 213 0.35 0.97 -3.73
N TYR A 214 -0.55 0.77 -2.76
CA TYR A 214 -0.42 1.40 -1.45
C TYR A 214 0.67 0.79 -0.58
N ASN A 215 0.95 -0.49 -0.76
CA ASN A 215 1.85 -1.26 0.11
C ASN A 215 3.22 -1.53 -0.51
N TYR A 216 3.45 -1.02 -1.71
CA TYR A 216 4.73 -1.13 -2.40
C TYR A 216 5.18 0.24 -2.90
N PHE A 217 6.38 0.63 -2.53
CA PHE A 217 7.01 1.84 -3.01
C PHE A 217 8.33 1.49 -3.71
N SER A 218 8.61 2.17 -4.83
CA SER A 218 9.90 2.16 -5.50
C SER A 218 10.24 3.60 -5.88
N SER A 219 11.45 4.05 -5.57
CA SER A 219 11.95 5.39 -5.92
C SER A 219 11.91 5.60 -7.43
N ASP A 220 12.27 4.61 -8.21
CA ASP A 220 12.32 4.68 -9.67
C ASP A 220 10.92 4.85 -10.27
N ILE A 221 9.93 4.10 -9.77
CA ILE A 221 8.52 4.24 -10.17
C ILE A 221 8.01 5.64 -9.81
N TYR A 222 8.43 6.20 -8.68
CA TYR A 222 8.05 7.56 -8.27
C TYR A 222 8.57 8.62 -9.23
N GLU A 223 9.86 8.58 -9.57
CA GLU A 223 10.50 9.52 -10.49
C GLU A 223 9.90 9.39 -11.91
N GLU A 224 9.71 8.18 -12.41
CA GLU A 224 9.05 7.95 -13.69
C GLU A 224 7.60 8.46 -13.66
N GLY A 225 6.87 8.22 -12.58
CA GLY A 225 5.52 8.73 -12.37
C GLY A 225 5.44 10.26 -12.42
N LEU A 226 6.38 10.97 -11.79
CA LEU A 226 6.46 12.43 -11.88
C LEU A 226 6.70 12.92 -13.30
N ASN A 227 7.57 12.27 -14.05
CA ASN A 227 7.85 12.61 -15.46
C ASN A 227 6.63 12.38 -16.35
N ILE A 228 5.89 11.29 -16.12
CA ILE A 228 4.63 11.00 -16.82
C ILE A 228 3.57 12.07 -16.48
N LEU A 229 3.41 12.42 -15.20
CA LEU A 229 2.46 13.45 -14.74
C LEU A 229 2.75 14.80 -15.40
N ASP A 230 4.01 15.24 -15.44
CA ASP A 230 4.41 16.49 -16.08
C ASP A 230 4.10 16.46 -17.60
N THR A 231 4.29 15.32 -18.25
CA THR A 231 3.95 15.12 -19.67
C THR A 231 2.43 15.19 -19.88
N VAL A 232 1.66 14.52 -19.02
CA VAL A 232 0.19 14.52 -19.08
C VAL A 232 -0.35 15.93 -18.79
N GLU A 233 0.17 16.60 -17.77
CA GLU A 233 -0.21 17.98 -17.44
C GLU A 233 0.00 18.90 -18.64
N ARG A 234 1.19 18.90 -19.25
CA ARG A 234 1.50 19.73 -20.42
C ARG A 234 0.57 19.45 -21.59
N LYS A 235 0.26 18.17 -21.86
CA LYS A 235 -0.58 17.74 -22.98
C LYS A 235 -2.05 18.12 -22.80
N TYR A 236 -2.56 18.02 -21.57
CA TYR A 236 -3.98 18.17 -21.28
C TYR A 236 -4.33 19.42 -20.46
N ARG A 237 -3.35 20.31 -20.21
CA ARG A 237 -3.55 21.56 -19.45
C ARG A 237 -4.71 22.41 -19.98
N TRP A 238 -4.90 22.40 -21.29
CA TRP A 238 -6.00 23.12 -21.95
C TRP A 238 -7.39 22.68 -21.45
N MET A 239 -7.54 21.45 -20.93
CA MET A 239 -8.82 20.96 -20.35
C MET A 239 -9.15 21.63 -19.02
N TYR A 240 -8.14 22.16 -18.33
CA TYR A 240 -8.25 22.83 -17.04
C TYR A 240 -8.14 24.36 -17.15
N GLU A 241 -8.10 24.89 -18.37
CA GLU A 241 -8.08 26.32 -18.65
C GLU A 241 -9.45 26.78 -19.11
N THR A 242 -9.84 27.97 -18.68
CA THR A 242 -11.05 28.65 -19.12
C THR A 242 -10.73 30.08 -19.49
N TYR A 243 -11.49 30.68 -20.35
CA TYR A 243 -11.31 32.09 -20.68
C TYR A 243 -11.84 32.99 -19.56
N HIS A 244 -11.09 34.05 -19.27
CA HIS A 244 -11.58 35.10 -18.39
C HIS A 244 -12.65 35.91 -19.16
N VAL A 245 -13.89 35.85 -18.70
CA VAL A 245 -15.05 36.47 -19.33
C VAL A 245 -15.62 37.55 -18.42
N VAL A 246 -15.85 38.76 -18.94
CA VAL A 246 -16.53 39.84 -18.26
C VAL A 246 -17.70 40.29 -19.18
N ASP A 247 -18.90 40.35 -18.63
CA ASP A 247 -20.14 40.71 -19.34
C ASP A 247 -20.36 39.89 -20.64
N GLY A 248 -19.98 38.62 -20.65
CA GLY A 248 -20.13 37.71 -21.78
C GLY A 248 -19.00 37.79 -22.83
N GLU A 249 -18.05 38.69 -22.67
CA GLU A 249 -16.91 38.86 -23.60
C GLU A 249 -15.62 38.39 -22.99
N ALA A 250 -14.88 37.57 -23.77
CA ALA A 250 -13.56 37.07 -23.38
C ALA A 250 -12.53 38.21 -23.38
N GLN A 251 -11.87 38.38 -22.26
CA GLN A 251 -10.87 39.44 -22.06
C GLN A 251 -9.52 39.07 -22.69
N ARG A 252 -8.80 40.15 -23.11
CA ARG A 252 -7.45 40.02 -23.68
C ARG A 252 -6.42 40.83 -22.89
N ASP A 253 -5.17 40.40 -22.94
CA ASP A 253 -4.05 41.16 -22.40
C ASP A 253 -3.66 42.36 -23.34
N ILE A 254 -2.63 43.09 -22.95
CA ILE A 254 -2.13 44.26 -23.70
C ILE A 254 -1.50 43.85 -25.05
N GLU A 255 -1.15 42.57 -25.21
CA GLU A 255 -0.58 42.02 -26.44
C GLU A 255 -1.67 41.40 -27.34
N GLY A 256 -2.91 41.37 -26.88
CA GLY A 256 -4.06 40.85 -27.63
C GLY A 256 -4.32 39.35 -27.41
N ASN A 257 -3.58 38.66 -26.54
CA ASN A 257 -3.80 37.27 -26.22
C ASN A 257 -5.02 37.10 -25.30
N MET A 258 -5.73 35.98 -25.46
CA MET A 258 -6.88 35.67 -24.58
C MET A 258 -6.42 35.42 -23.16
N LEU A 259 -6.95 36.14 -22.19
CA LEU A 259 -6.74 35.90 -20.79
C LEU A 259 -7.40 34.59 -20.38
N LYS A 260 -6.61 33.69 -19.78
CA LYS A 260 -7.07 32.40 -19.30
C LYS A 260 -6.96 32.29 -17.79
N GLY A 261 -7.93 31.65 -17.20
CA GLY A 261 -7.92 31.20 -15.81
C GLY A 261 -7.71 29.69 -15.74
N VAL A 262 -7.16 29.22 -14.62
CA VAL A 262 -7.03 27.78 -14.33
C VAL A 262 -8.16 27.34 -13.41
N ILE A 263 -8.83 26.25 -13.76
CA ILE A 263 -9.86 25.62 -12.92
C ILE A 263 -9.19 25.12 -11.64
N ARG A 264 -9.67 25.57 -10.48
CA ARG A 264 -9.09 25.18 -9.17
C ARG A 264 -9.68 23.90 -8.62
N TYR A 265 -10.96 23.63 -8.92
CA TYR A 265 -11.67 22.42 -8.49
C TYR A 265 -12.83 22.14 -9.43
N VAL A 266 -13.21 20.88 -9.49
CA VAL A 266 -14.37 20.40 -10.24
C VAL A 266 -15.28 19.66 -9.26
N VAL A 267 -16.59 19.98 -9.30
CA VAL A 267 -17.61 19.24 -8.55
C VAL A 267 -18.26 18.26 -9.51
N TRP A 268 -18.19 16.99 -9.18
CA TRP A 268 -18.86 15.92 -9.92
C TRP A 268 -20.19 15.60 -9.24
N SER A 269 -21.23 15.40 -10.03
CA SER A 269 -22.50 14.86 -9.56
C SER A 269 -22.88 13.67 -10.44
N ASP A 270 -23.32 12.60 -9.82
CA ASP A 270 -23.94 11.51 -10.57
C ASP A 270 -25.33 11.95 -10.99
N VAL A 271 -25.63 11.77 -12.27
CA VAL A 271 -26.97 11.94 -12.82
C VAL A 271 -27.58 10.55 -12.89
N TYR A 272 -28.58 10.29 -12.04
CA TYR A 272 -29.35 9.06 -12.03
C TYR A 272 -30.52 9.14 -13.02
#